data_36b242f90e99c6654421c4e9b233c7e3
#
_entry.id   36b242f90e99c6654421c4e9b233c7e3
#
_cell.length_a   1.000
_cell.length_b   1.000
_cell.length_c   1.000
_cell.angle_alpha   90.00
_cell.angle_beta   90.00
_cell.angle_gamma   90.00
#
_symmetry.space_group_name_H-M   'P 1'
#
loop_
_entity.id
_entity.type
_entity.pdbx_description
1 polymer ?
#
loop_
_entity_poly.entity_id
_entity_poly.type
_entity_poly.pdbx_seq_one_letter_code
_entity_poly.pdbx_strand_id
1 'polypeptide(L)'
;TNNYRPFVGGVPISVERQAEELIKLGHQVTVFAPMYGETQEEREAVLAADVSAPEQVVRYGTQKRKMDNGMVYPSFYPSEIMEAFERDEFDCIHVHHPMFVGPCALYLKRKYRLPLIYTYHTRYEDYLHYIPGLRVDEKSFVLKKKAIGLIRTKIIPTYMSWFANQCDLVLAPSAGMQKILWEYGMRSRSAVFPTGLEKSFFAMDEQKAKEIRKTYKGDKKHLFVTVSRLEKEKNYEFILRGIAKIKEEAK
;
A
#
# COMPACT_ATOMS: atom_id res chain seq x y z
N THR A 1 8.19 2.81 -5.37
CA THR A 1 6.90 2.85 -4.66
C THR A 1 6.19 4.18 -4.85
N ASN A 2 4.84 4.23 -4.83
CA ASN A 2 4.06 5.48 -4.95
C ASN A 2 3.82 6.18 -3.60
N ASN A 3 4.13 5.53 -2.52
CA ASN A 3 4.05 6.12 -1.17
C ASN A 3 5.12 5.52 -0.27
N TYR A 4 5.66 6.35 0.59
CA TYR A 4 6.68 6.00 1.57
C TYR A 4 6.60 6.97 2.74
N ARG A 5 7.41 6.79 3.79
CA ARG A 5 7.46 7.77 4.88
C ARG A 5 7.71 9.19 4.34
N PRO A 6 7.17 10.24 4.95
CA PRO A 6 6.44 10.26 6.22
C PRO A 6 4.97 9.81 6.13
N PHE A 7 4.47 9.41 4.96
CA PHE A 7 3.10 8.89 4.84
C PHE A 7 2.95 7.57 5.59
N VAL A 8 2.02 7.51 6.55
CA VAL A 8 1.77 6.33 7.37
C VAL A 8 0.73 5.43 6.72
N GLY A 9 1.10 4.19 6.44
CA GLY A 9 0.21 3.21 5.80
C GLY A 9 0.84 1.83 5.72
N GLY A 10 0.04 0.83 5.36
CA GLY A 10 0.51 -0.56 5.29
C GLY A 10 1.61 -0.79 4.26
N VAL A 11 1.54 -0.11 3.11
CA VAL A 11 2.56 -0.28 2.06
C VAL A 11 3.90 0.34 2.45
N PRO A 12 3.99 1.62 2.92
CA PRO A 12 5.25 2.16 3.43
C PRO A 12 5.91 1.28 4.49
N ILE A 13 5.15 0.83 5.47
CA ILE A 13 5.66 -0.07 6.53
C ILE A 13 6.17 -1.39 5.94
N SER A 14 5.47 -1.95 4.96
CA SER A 14 5.91 -3.19 4.31
C SER A 14 7.21 -3.00 3.53
N VAL A 15 7.35 -1.89 2.80
CA VAL A 15 8.57 -1.55 2.03
C VAL A 15 9.75 -1.35 2.97
N GLU A 16 9.57 -0.55 4.02
CA GLU A 16 10.58 -0.26 5.03
C GLU A 16 11.12 -1.54 5.68
N ARG A 17 10.22 -2.41 6.16
CA ARG A 17 10.61 -3.69 6.76
C ARG A 17 11.33 -4.62 5.79
N GLN A 18 10.88 -4.68 4.55
CA GLN A 18 11.58 -5.47 3.53
C GLN A 18 12.98 -4.92 3.26
N ALA A 19 13.13 -3.59 3.17
CA ALA A 19 14.42 -2.96 3.00
C ALA A 19 15.37 -3.28 4.17
N GLU A 20 14.90 -3.11 5.41
CA GLU A 20 15.68 -3.43 6.62
C GLU A 20 16.13 -4.89 6.65
N GLU A 21 15.24 -5.85 6.36
CA GLU A 21 15.60 -7.27 6.40
C GLU A 21 16.55 -7.65 5.27
N LEU A 22 16.41 -7.08 4.06
CA LEU A 22 17.36 -7.29 2.98
C LEU A 22 18.74 -6.73 3.31
N ILE A 23 18.81 -5.57 3.96
CA ILE A 23 20.07 -4.98 4.41
C ILE A 23 20.74 -5.85 5.48
N LYS A 24 19.98 -6.40 6.45
CA LYS A 24 20.49 -7.36 7.43
C LYS A 24 21.05 -8.64 6.78
N LEU A 25 20.54 -9.01 5.61
CA LEU A 25 21.04 -10.13 4.81
C LEU A 25 22.25 -9.77 3.93
N GLY A 26 22.74 -8.51 3.98
CA GLY A 26 23.92 -8.05 3.27
C GLY A 26 23.63 -7.43 1.88
N HIS A 27 22.37 -7.20 1.54
CA HIS A 27 22.00 -6.54 0.28
C HIS A 27 22.06 -5.02 0.42
N GLN A 28 22.36 -4.34 -0.68
CA GLN A 28 22.19 -2.89 -0.81
C GLN A 28 20.77 -2.61 -1.32
N VAL A 29 20.05 -1.71 -0.65
CA VAL A 29 18.67 -1.39 -1.01
C VAL A 29 18.55 0.11 -1.28
N THR A 30 18.03 0.44 -2.45
CA THR A 30 17.65 1.80 -2.84
C THR A 30 16.13 1.87 -2.99
N VAL A 31 15.48 2.71 -2.19
CA VAL A 31 14.04 2.94 -2.25
C VAL A 31 13.76 4.22 -3.04
N PHE A 32 13.15 4.07 -4.20
CA PHE A 32 12.63 5.20 -4.97
C PHE A 32 11.24 5.57 -4.45
N ALA A 33 11.13 6.78 -3.87
CA ALA A 33 9.95 7.24 -3.16
C ALA A 33 9.52 8.64 -3.59
N PRO A 34 8.22 8.98 -3.54
CA PRO A 34 7.77 10.32 -3.88
C PRO A 34 8.26 11.34 -2.86
N MET A 35 8.54 12.57 -3.32
CA MET A 35 8.80 13.70 -2.44
C MET A 35 7.51 14.14 -1.76
N TYR A 36 7.57 14.35 -0.46
CA TYR A 36 6.52 14.96 0.35
C TYR A 36 6.97 16.35 0.82
N GLY A 37 6.01 17.17 1.18
CA GLY A 37 6.24 18.55 1.64
C GLY A 37 5.78 19.58 0.61
N GLU A 38 5.04 20.59 1.10
CA GLU A 38 4.58 21.73 0.30
C GLU A 38 5.59 22.85 0.35
N THR A 39 6.19 23.06 1.54
CA THR A 39 7.24 24.06 1.77
C THR A 39 8.63 23.45 1.59
N GLN A 40 9.62 24.33 1.43
CA GLN A 40 11.03 23.93 1.37
C GLN A 40 11.46 23.28 2.69
N GLU A 41 11.05 23.84 3.82
CA GLU A 41 11.36 23.35 5.16
C GLU A 41 10.82 21.92 5.39
N GLU A 42 9.58 21.65 4.97
CA GLU A 42 9.00 20.32 5.05
C GLU A 42 9.78 19.31 4.21
N ARG A 43 10.23 19.69 3.02
CA ARG A 43 11.05 18.83 2.15
C ARG A 43 12.42 18.55 2.74
N GLU A 44 13.05 19.56 3.31
CA GLU A 44 14.34 19.40 4.00
C GLU A 44 14.22 18.45 5.20
N ALA A 45 13.12 18.55 5.96
CA ALA A 45 12.84 17.62 7.06
C ALA A 45 12.67 16.17 6.57
N VAL A 46 12.01 15.94 5.41
CA VAL A 46 11.91 14.61 4.80
C VAL A 46 13.28 14.08 4.38
N LEU A 47 14.11 14.90 3.74
CA LEU A 47 15.45 14.52 3.31
C LEU A 47 16.37 14.24 4.51
N ALA A 48 16.29 15.04 5.57
CA ALA A 48 17.05 14.81 6.79
C ALA A 48 16.69 13.47 7.46
N ALA A 49 15.41 13.13 7.46
CA ALA A 49 14.96 11.83 7.97
C ALA A 49 15.47 10.65 7.11
N ASP A 50 15.61 10.83 5.80
CA ASP A 50 16.13 9.79 4.90
C ASP A 50 17.63 9.53 5.11
N VAL A 51 18.41 10.53 5.51
CA VAL A 51 19.86 10.38 5.80
C VAL A 51 20.12 9.41 6.95
N SER A 52 19.20 9.32 7.92
CA SER A 52 19.31 8.41 9.07
C SER A 52 18.73 7.01 8.81
N ALA A 53 18.21 6.76 7.63
CA ALA A 53 17.65 5.47 7.25
C ALA A 53 18.75 4.44 6.92
N PRO A 54 18.50 3.15 7.18
CA PRO A 54 19.44 2.10 6.78
C PRO A 54 19.52 1.89 5.26
N GLU A 55 18.42 2.11 4.54
CA GLU A 55 18.36 2.05 3.08
C GLU A 55 18.68 3.40 2.44
N GLN A 56 19.20 3.38 1.23
CA GLN A 56 19.30 4.59 0.42
C GLN A 56 17.90 4.99 -0.06
N VAL A 57 17.53 6.26 0.13
CA VAL A 57 16.26 6.79 -0.38
C VAL A 57 16.51 7.82 -1.47
N VAL A 58 15.95 7.59 -2.65
CA VAL A 58 15.95 8.55 -3.76
C VAL A 58 14.55 9.13 -3.90
N ARG A 59 14.42 10.42 -3.62
CA ARG A 59 13.15 11.14 -3.73
C ARG A 59 12.94 11.65 -5.14
N TYR A 60 11.79 11.33 -5.72
CA TYR A 60 11.41 11.79 -7.05
C TYR A 60 10.24 12.78 -7.01
N GLY A 61 10.13 13.57 -8.07
CA GLY A 61 9.14 14.64 -8.19
C GLY A 61 7.69 14.16 -8.19
N THR A 62 6.81 14.97 -7.63
CA THR A 62 5.37 14.71 -7.52
C THR A 62 4.56 15.86 -8.11
N GLN A 63 3.32 15.58 -8.48
CA GLN A 63 2.39 16.61 -8.90
C GLN A 63 1.98 17.48 -7.69
N LYS A 64 1.64 18.75 -7.93
CA LYS A 64 1.22 19.69 -6.88
C LYS A 64 -0.08 19.27 -6.17
N ARG A 65 -0.91 18.45 -6.83
CA ARG A 65 -2.18 18.00 -6.29
C ARG A 65 -1.99 16.76 -5.40
N LYS A 66 -2.70 16.71 -4.27
CA LYS A 66 -2.78 15.54 -3.38
C LYS A 66 -4.09 14.79 -3.55
N MET A 67 -4.09 13.52 -3.23
CA MET A 67 -5.30 12.71 -3.07
C MET A 67 -6.00 13.09 -1.75
N ASP A 68 -7.30 12.79 -1.64
CA ASP A 68 -8.09 13.12 -0.44
C ASP A 68 -7.57 12.47 0.86
N ASN A 69 -6.84 11.38 0.74
CA ASN A 69 -6.21 10.66 1.86
C ASN A 69 -4.78 11.15 2.18
N GLY A 70 -4.34 12.26 1.60
CA GLY A 70 -3.02 12.84 1.81
C GLY A 70 -1.89 12.22 0.98
N MET A 71 -2.17 11.20 0.16
CA MET A 71 -1.19 10.66 -0.79
C MET A 71 -0.91 11.68 -1.91
N VAL A 72 0.33 11.70 -2.37
CA VAL A 72 0.76 12.51 -3.51
C VAL A 72 0.56 11.76 -4.83
N TYR A 73 0.43 12.48 -5.94
CA TYR A 73 0.44 11.89 -7.27
C TYR A 73 1.88 11.82 -7.79
N PRO A 74 2.47 10.62 -7.95
CA PRO A 74 3.80 10.46 -8.52
C PRO A 74 3.84 10.88 -9.98
N SER A 75 5.03 11.25 -10.47
CA SER A 75 5.33 11.33 -11.90
C SER A 75 5.39 9.92 -12.50
N PHE A 76 5.06 9.79 -13.80
CA PHE A 76 5.08 8.48 -14.47
C PHE A 76 6.50 7.99 -14.80
N TYR A 77 7.38 8.90 -15.20
CA TYR A 77 8.78 8.63 -15.56
C TYR A 77 9.66 9.67 -14.87
N PRO A 78 9.89 9.55 -13.55
CA PRO A 78 10.72 10.50 -12.82
C PRO A 78 12.16 10.49 -13.30
N SER A 79 12.74 11.68 -13.58
CA SER A 79 14.14 11.82 -14.00
C SER A 79 15.11 11.28 -12.96
N GLU A 80 14.81 11.49 -11.70
CA GLU A 80 15.63 11.06 -10.56
C GLU A 80 15.83 9.53 -10.54
N ILE A 81 14.79 8.77 -10.94
CA ILE A 81 14.92 7.31 -11.09
C ILE A 81 15.81 6.97 -12.28
N MET A 82 15.64 7.67 -13.42
CA MET A 82 16.44 7.41 -14.61
C MET A 82 17.93 7.71 -14.38
N GLU A 83 18.21 8.84 -13.75
CA GLU A 83 19.57 9.27 -13.40
C GLU A 83 20.24 8.28 -12.44
N ALA A 84 19.50 7.76 -11.44
CA ALA A 84 20.05 6.75 -10.54
C ALA A 84 20.41 5.45 -11.29
N PHE A 85 19.55 5.00 -12.22
CA PHE A 85 19.82 3.81 -13.03
C PHE A 85 20.93 4.01 -14.08
N GLU A 86 21.29 5.24 -14.41
CA GLU A 86 22.43 5.56 -15.26
C GLU A 86 23.75 5.64 -14.46
N ARG A 87 23.67 5.98 -13.18
CA ARG A 87 24.81 6.13 -12.29
C ARG A 87 25.17 4.84 -11.56
N ASP A 88 24.15 4.11 -11.10
CA ASP A 88 24.27 2.96 -10.19
C ASP A 88 23.87 1.67 -10.91
N GLU A 89 24.47 0.55 -10.51
CA GLU A 89 24.10 -0.78 -11.00
C GLU A 89 23.09 -1.43 -10.04
N PHE A 90 22.07 -2.06 -10.62
CA PHE A 90 21.05 -2.78 -9.89
C PHE A 90 20.91 -4.21 -10.41
N ASP A 91 20.71 -5.18 -9.52
CA ASP A 91 20.50 -6.59 -9.85
C ASP A 91 19.02 -6.95 -10.03
N CYS A 92 18.11 -6.19 -9.40
CA CYS A 92 16.69 -6.49 -9.37
C CYS A 92 15.86 -5.22 -9.15
N ILE A 93 14.68 -5.21 -9.73
CA ILE A 93 13.66 -4.17 -9.49
C ILE A 93 12.50 -4.79 -8.72
N HIS A 94 12.13 -4.16 -7.59
CA HIS A 94 10.93 -4.53 -6.84
C HIS A 94 9.92 -3.40 -6.85
N VAL A 95 8.79 -3.59 -7.52
CA VAL A 95 7.73 -2.58 -7.63
C VAL A 95 6.56 -2.93 -6.71
N HIS A 96 6.08 -1.93 -5.96
CA HIS A 96 4.97 -2.08 -5.00
C HIS A 96 3.66 -1.47 -5.51
N HIS A 97 3.71 -0.75 -6.62
CA HIS A 97 2.53 -0.12 -7.23
C HIS A 97 2.57 -0.26 -8.74
N PRO A 98 1.54 -0.86 -9.36
CA PRO A 98 1.51 -1.06 -10.81
C PRO A 98 1.16 0.22 -11.58
N MET A 99 0.49 1.19 -10.92
CA MET A 99 0.14 2.51 -11.49
C MET A 99 1.26 3.51 -11.21
N PHE A 100 1.32 4.60 -11.98
CA PHE A 100 2.31 5.67 -11.93
C PHE A 100 3.74 5.15 -12.15
N VAL A 101 4.48 4.75 -11.11
CA VAL A 101 5.85 4.22 -11.24
C VAL A 101 5.93 2.83 -11.86
N GLY A 102 4.81 2.10 -11.95
CA GLY A 102 4.78 0.77 -12.57
C GLY A 102 5.24 0.78 -14.03
N PRO A 103 4.74 1.66 -14.92
CA PRO A 103 5.24 1.79 -16.29
C PRO A 103 6.74 2.10 -16.36
N CYS A 104 7.25 2.94 -15.45
CA CYS A 104 8.68 3.22 -15.34
C CYS A 104 9.47 1.94 -15.00
N ALA A 105 9.01 1.15 -14.03
CA ALA A 105 9.64 -0.12 -13.67
C ALA A 105 9.66 -1.12 -14.84
N LEU A 106 8.59 -1.20 -15.65
CA LEU A 106 8.57 -2.01 -16.87
C LEU A 106 9.54 -1.53 -17.94
N TYR A 107 9.69 -0.22 -18.09
CA TYR A 107 10.69 0.36 -18.99
C TYR A 107 12.11 0.01 -18.54
N LEU A 108 12.42 0.21 -17.26
CA LEU A 108 13.73 -0.10 -16.68
C LEU A 108 14.08 -1.58 -16.77
N LYS A 109 13.12 -2.47 -16.47
CA LYS A 109 13.23 -3.92 -16.68
C LYS A 109 13.74 -4.23 -18.09
N ARG A 110 13.15 -3.62 -19.12
CA ARG A 110 13.50 -3.88 -20.52
C ARG A 110 14.84 -3.24 -20.91
N LYS A 111 15.07 -1.98 -20.50
CA LYS A 111 16.29 -1.22 -20.83
C LYS A 111 17.53 -1.89 -20.24
N TYR A 112 17.47 -2.29 -18.98
CA TYR A 112 18.59 -2.86 -18.23
C TYR A 112 18.58 -4.39 -18.14
N ARG A 113 17.56 -5.05 -18.66
CA ARG A 113 17.37 -6.52 -18.64
C ARG A 113 17.37 -7.10 -17.23
N LEU A 114 16.77 -6.38 -16.29
CA LEU A 114 16.69 -6.77 -14.88
C LEU A 114 15.42 -7.58 -14.57
N PRO A 115 15.49 -8.53 -13.64
CA PRO A 115 14.29 -9.16 -13.11
C PRO A 115 13.40 -8.14 -12.39
N LEU A 116 12.08 -8.26 -12.57
CA LEU A 116 11.08 -7.40 -11.97
C LEU A 116 10.19 -8.22 -11.04
N ILE A 117 10.23 -7.88 -9.76
CA ILE A 117 9.31 -8.42 -8.74
C ILE A 117 8.19 -7.41 -8.52
N TYR A 118 6.96 -7.90 -8.35
CA TYR A 118 5.80 -7.08 -8.02
C TYR A 118 5.14 -7.59 -6.75
N THR A 119 4.93 -6.72 -5.75
CA THR A 119 4.08 -7.04 -4.60
C THR A 119 2.70 -6.41 -4.75
N TYR A 120 1.66 -7.24 -4.79
CA TYR A 120 0.27 -6.83 -4.89
C TYR A 120 -0.31 -6.49 -3.53
N HIS A 121 -0.18 -5.24 -3.10
CA HIS A 121 -0.65 -4.77 -1.79
C HIS A 121 -2.12 -4.36 -1.74
N THR A 122 -2.68 -3.90 -2.85
CA THR A 122 -3.92 -3.12 -2.85
C THR A 122 -4.90 -3.62 -3.89
N ARG A 123 -6.12 -3.82 -3.46
CA ARG A 123 -7.28 -4.07 -4.32
C ARG A 123 -7.77 -2.74 -4.86
N TYR A 124 -7.17 -2.25 -5.95
CA TYR A 124 -7.47 -0.92 -6.52
C TYR A 124 -8.93 -0.72 -6.89
N GLU A 125 -9.64 -1.79 -7.23
CA GLU A 125 -11.08 -1.78 -7.52
C GLU A 125 -11.94 -1.34 -6.33
N ASP A 126 -11.44 -1.49 -5.11
CA ASP A 126 -12.14 -1.06 -3.89
C ASP A 126 -11.79 0.38 -3.49
N TYR A 127 -10.77 0.99 -4.12
CA TYR A 127 -10.24 2.31 -3.78
C TYR A 127 -10.61 3.42 -4.77
N LEU A 128 -11.52 3.17 -5.72
CA LEU A 128 -11.94 4.16 -6.72
C LEU A 128 -12.54 5.43 -6.11
N HIS A 129 -13.10 5.33 -4.91
CA HIS A 129 -13.67 6.48 -4.22
C HIS A 129 -12.66 7.54 -3.77
N TYR A 130 -11.35 7.20 -3.74
CA TYR A 130 -10.28 8.18 -3.49
C TYR A 130 -9.91 8.99 -4.73
N ILE A 131 -10.35 8.55 -5.93
CA ILE A 131 -10.04 9.24 -7.18
C ILE A 131 -11.15 10.28 -7.44
N PRO A 132 -10.83 11.57 -7.50
CA PRO A 132 -11.82 12.59 -7.86
C PRO A 132 -12.52 12.26 -9.18
N GLY A 133 -13.86 12.40 -9.19
CA GLY A 133 -14.68 12.07 -10.36
C GLY A 133 -15.15 10.60 -10.44
N LEU A 134 -14.46 9.65 -9.78
CA LEU A 134 -14.87 8.24 -9.73
C LEU A 134 -15.73 7.89 -8.49
N ARG A 135 -16.02 8.85 -7.64
CA ARG A 135 -16.96 8.66 -6.52
C ARG A 135 -18.38 8.40 -7.03
N VAL A 136 -19.00 7.39 -6.46
CA VAL A 136 -20.42 7.06 -6.69
C VAL A 136 -21.15 7.16 -5.36
N ASP A 137 -22.22 7.92 -5.36
CA ASP A 137 -23.18 8.06 -4.26
C ASP A 137 -24.60 7.68 -4.72
N GLU A 138 -25.57 7.78 -3.82
CA GLU A 138 -26.97 7.46 -4.14
C GLU A 138 -27.54 8.38 -5.22
N LYS A 139 -27.09 9.64 -5.27
CA LYS A 139 -27.54 10.67 -6.23
C LYS A 139 -26.84 10.59 -7.60
N SER A 140 -25.82 9.74 -7.75
CA SER A 140 -25.10 9.60 -9.01
C SER A 140 -25.98 9.03 -10.12
N PHE A 141 -25.88 9.60 -11.32
CA PHE A 141 -26.61 9.12 -12.51
C PHE A 141 -26.35 7.64 -12.79
N VAL A 142 -27.37 6.93 -13.27
CA VAL A 142 -27.29 5.49 -13.59
C VAL A 142 -26.14 5.19 -14.55
N LEU A 143 -25.93 6.04 -15.56
CA LEU A 143 -24.84 5.86 -16.51
C LEU A 143 -23.46 5.96 -15.85
N LYS A 144 -23.27 6.90 -14.90
CA LYS A 144 -22.03 7.01 -14.11
C LYS A 144 -21.82 5.75 -13.26
N LYS A 145 -22.86 5.26 -12.59
CA LYS A 145 -22.80 4.01 -11.79
C LYS A 145 -22.38 2.82 -12.64
N LYS A 146 -22.96 2.67 -13.85
CA LYS A 146 -22.60 1.61 -14.81
C LYS A 146 -21.16 1.73 -15.30
N ALA A 147 -20.72 2.95 -15.68
CA ALA A 147 -19.36 3.19 -16.15
C ALA A 147 -18.33 2.88 -15.07
N ILE A 148 -18.55 3.32 -13.83
CA ILE A 148 -17.64 3.04 -12.71
C ILE A 148 -17.69 1.56 -12.32
N GLY A 149 -18.86 0.92 -12.41
CA GLY A 149 -19.00 -0.53 -12.28
C GLY A 149 -18.13 -1.29 -13.29
N LEU A 150 -18.11 -0.87 -14.55
CA LEU A 150 -17.26 -1.45 -15.59
C LEU A 150 -15.76 -1.25 -15.29
N ILE A 151 -15.38 -0.04 -14.87
CA ILE A 151 -14.00 0.24 -14.45
C ILE A 151 -13.60 -0.71 -13.31
N ARG A 152 -14.43 -0.82 -12.29
CA ARG A 152 -14.18 -1.67 -11.11
C ARG A 152 -14.05 -3.15 -11.46
N THR A 153 -14.95 -3.68 -12.30
CA THR A 153 -15.10 -5.12 -12.51
C THR A 153 -14.35 -5.65 -13.73
N LYS A 154 -13.91 -4.77 -14.63
CA LYS A 154 -13.22 -5.16 -15.88
C LYS A 154 -11.90 -4.42 -16.08
N ILE A 155 -11.91 -3.09 -16.11
CA ILE A 155 -10.71 -2.33 -16.50
C ILE A 155 -9.59 -2.53 -15.50
N ILE A 156 -9.86 -2.33 -14.19
CA ILE A 156 -8.84 -2.50 -13.15
C ILE A 156 -8.34 -3.94 -13.08
N PRO A 157 -9.19 -4.98 -12.96
CA PRO A 157 -8.72 -6.36 -12.97
C PRO A 157 -7.87 -6.72 -14.19
N THR A 158 -8.29 -6.29 -15.39
CA THR A 158 -7.52 -6.51 -16.63
C THR A 158 -6.15 -5.85 -16.58
N TYR A 159 -6.09 -4.59 -16.13
CA TYR A 159 -4.80 -3.90 -15.98
C TYR A 159 -3.91 -4.56 -14.93
N MET A 160 -4.46 -4.97 -13.78
CA MET A 160 -3.71 -5.63 -12.72
C MET A 160 -3.09 -6.95 -13.22
N SER A 161 -3.89 -7.79 -13.88
CA SER A 161 -3.39 -9.07 -14.43
C SER A 161 -2.40 -8.85 -15.56
N TRP A 162 -2.64 -7.86 -16.45
CA TRP A 162 -1.70 -7.51 -17.50
C TRP A 162 -0.35 -7.08 -16.93
N PHE A 163 -0.34 -6.18 -15.93
CA PHE A 163 0.87 -5.72 -15.27
C PHE A 163 1.60 -6.87 -14.56
N ALA A 164 0.87 -7.65 -13.78
CA ALA A 164 1.40 -8.83 -13.09
C ALA A 164 2.06 -9.82 -14.08
N ASN A 165 1.47 -10.02 -15.27
CA ASN A 165 2.00 -10.89 -16.30
C ASN A 165 3.28 -10.33 -17.00
N GLN A 166 3.65 -9.08 -16.77
CA GLN A 166 4.95 -8.52 -17.22
C GLN A 166 6.06 -8.73 -16.18
N CYS A 167 5.72 -9.15 -14.96
CA CYS A 167 6.67 -9.35 -13.87
C CYS A 167 7.20 -10.79 -13.85
N ASP A 168 8.44 -10.97 -13.42
CA ASP A 168 9.08 -12.31 -13.32
C ASP A 168 8.60 -13.07 -12.08
N LEU A 169 8.25 -12.33 -11.03
CA LEU A 169 7.66 -12.86 -9.80
C LEU A 169 6.62 -11.89 -9.24
N VAL A 170 5.51 -12.43 -8.80
CA VAL A 170 4.45 -11.67 -8.11
C VAL A 170 4.32 -12.17 -6.67
N LEU A 171 4.44 -11.27 -5.72
CA LEU A 171 4.24 -11.54 -4.31
C LEU A 171 2.85 -11.06 -3.87
N ALA A 172 2.16 -11.87 -3.12
CA ALA A 172 0.86 -11.52 -2.54
C ALA A 172 0.90 -11.67 -1.02
N PRO A 173 0.33 -10.74 -0.23
CA PRO A 173 0.39 -10.79 1.23
C PRO A 173 -0.42 -11.93 1.85
N SER A 174 -1.29 -12.57 1.07
CA SER A 174 -2.07 -13.73 1.50
C SER A 174 -2.50 -14.59 0.31
N ALA A 175 -2.84 -15.85 0.59
CA ALA A 175 -3.40 -16.75 -0.42
C ALA A 175 -4.69 -16.19 -1.05
N GLY A 176 -5.51 -15.46 -0.29
CA GLY A 176 -6.71 -14.81 -0.82
C GLY A 176 -6.38 -13.73 -1.85
N MET A 177 -5.37 -12.90 -1.60
CA MET A 177 -4.91 -11.89 -2.56
C MET A 177 -4.29 -12.51 -3.81
N GLN A 178 -3.52 -13.59 -3.66
CA GLN A 178 -2.98 -14.35 -4.77
C GLN A 178 -4.09 -14.94 -5.64
N LYS A 179 -5.11 -15.56 -5.04
CA LYS A 179 -6.27 -16.12 -5.73
C LYS A 179 -7.01 -15.06 -6.56
N ILE A 180 -7.20 -13.85 -6.01
CA ILE A 180 -7.83 -12.74 -6.73
C ILE A 180 -7.06 -12.40 -8.02
N LEU A 181 -5.73 -12.34 -7.97
CA LEU A 181 -4.93 -12.09 -9.18
C LEU A 181 -5.05 -13.20 -10.20
N TRP A 182 -5.13 -14.47 -9.79
CA TRP A 182 -5.39 -15.59 -10.71
C TRP A 182 -6.77 -15.48 -11.35
N GLU A 183 -7.79 -15.12 -10.59
CA GLU A 183 -9.14 -14.87 -11.10
C GLU A 183 -9.17 -13.70 -12.09
N TYR A 184 -8.27 -12.72 -11.97
CA TYR A 184 -8.09 -11.64 -12.94
C TYR A 184 -7.32 -12.06 -14.20
N GLY A 185 -6.74 -13.27 -14.23
CA GLY A 185 -6.00 -13.80 -15.35
C GLY A 185 -4.48 -13.71 -15.25
N MET A 186 -3.93 -13.52 -14.03
CA MET A 186 -2.50 -13.63 -13.80
C MET A 186 -2.01 -15.05 -14.04
N ARG A 187 -0.88 -15.18 -14.76
CA ARG A 187 -0.21 -16.46 -15.08
C ARG A 187 1.26 -16.47 -14.67
N SER A 188 1.82 -15.34 -14.29
CA SER A 188 3.21 -15.23 -13.81
C SER A 188 3.43 -16.05 -12.55
N ARG A 189 4.69 -16.42 -12.33
CA ARG A 189 5.09 -17.07 -11.06
C ARG A 189 4.66 -16.18 -9.90
N SER A 190 4.10 -16.81 -8.85
CA SER A 190 3.66 -16.07 -7.70
C SER A 190 3.90 -16.84 -6.40
N ALA A 191 4.10 -16.10 -5.32
CA ALA A 191 4.25 -16.65 -3.99
C ALA A 191 3.44 -15.83 -2.97
N VAL A 192 2.98 -16.49 -1.91
CA VAL A 192 2.41 -15.82 -0.76
C VAL A 192 3.56 -15.33 0.11
N PHE A 193 3.61 -14.01 0.31
CA PHE A 193 4.64 -13.34 1.11
C PHE A 193 3.97 -12.33 2.05
N PRO A 194 3.58 -12.75 3.25
CA PRO A 194 2.96 -11.89 4.25
C PRO A 194 3.90 -10.77 4.69
N THR A 195 3.34 -9.60 4.99
CA THR A 195 4.10 -8.53 5.63
C THR A 195 4.56 -9.00 7.02
N GLY A 196 5.86 -8.96 7.27
CA GLY A 196 6.45 -9.31 8.54
C GLY A 196 6.00 -8.38 9.68
N LEU A 197 6.02 -8.91 10.89
CA LEU A 197 5.84 -8.14 12.12
C LEU A 197 7.12 -8.23 12.94
N GLU A 198 7.49 -7.14 13.59
CA GLU A 198 8.60 -7.15 14.53
C GLU A 198 8.29 -8.06 15.72
N LYS A 199 9.33 -8.69 16.28
CA LYS A 199 9.20 -9.56 17.46
C LYS A 199 8.58 -8.82 18.65
N SER A 200 8.81 -7.53 18.78
CA SER A 200 8.22 -6.66 19.80
C SER A 200 6.69 -6.66 19.80
N PHE A 201 6.04 -6.87 18.65
CA PHE A 201 4.57 -6.98 18.57
C PHE A 201 4.02 -8.26 19.23
N PHE A 202 4.85 -9.26 19.46
CA PHE A 202 4.47 -10.50 20.13
C PHE A 202 4.82 -10.48 21.63
N ALA A 203 5.54 -9.46 22.10
CA ALA A 203 5.80 -9.25 23.51
C ALA A 203 4.58 -8.64 24.20
N MET A 204 3.89 -9.44 25.00
CA MET A 204 2.72 -8.98 25.75
C MET A 204 3.16 -8.44 27.11
N ASP A 205 2.85 -7.17 27.38
CA ASP A 205 2.92 -6.57 28.71
C ASP A 205 1.61 -6.90 29.45
N GLU A 206 1.64 -7.95 30.27
CA GLU A 206 0.47 -8.42 31.01
C GLU A 206 -0.09 -7.37 31.98
N GLN A 207 0.79 -6.59 32.61
CA GLN A 207 0.40 -5.53 33.54
C GLN A 207 -0.41 -4.45 32.82
N LYS A 208 0.13 -3.95 31.72
CA LYS A 208 -0.52 -2.94 30.88
C LYS A 208 -1.81 -3.46 30.24
N ALA A 209 -1.84 -4.73 29.83
CA ALA A 209 -3.05 -5.37 29.32
C ALA A 209 -4.16 -5.44 30.36
N LYS A 210 -3.83 -5.73 31.64
CA LYS A 210 -4.78 -5.73 32.77
C LYS A 210 -5.31 -4.32 33.04
N GLU A 211 -4.46 -3.31 33.03
CA GLU A 211 -4.85 -1.91 33.23
C GLU A 211 -5.81 -1.41 32.13
N ILE A 212 -5.47 -1.65 30.87
CA ILE A 212 -6.30 -1.31 29.71
C ILE A 212 -7.65 -2.02 29.81
N ARG A 213 -7.64 -3.33 30.12
CA ARG A 213 -8.87 -4.10 30.30
C ARG A 213 -9.74 -3.54 31.43
N LYS A 214 -9.15 -3.20 32.56
CA LYS A 214 -9.86 -2.59 33.70
C LYS A 214 -10.50 -1.25 33.29
N THR A 215 -9.75 -0.41 32.58
CA THR A 215 -10.20 0.93 32.19
C THR A 215 -11.37 0.87 31.19
N TYR A 216 -11.28 0.04 30.15
CA TYR A 216 -12.24 0.04 29.05
C TYR A 216 -13.36 -0.99 29.20
N LYS A 217 -13.11 -2.13 29.85
CA LYS A 217 -14.12 -3.13 30.09
C LYS A 217 -15.02 -2.76 31.30
N GLY A 218 -14.45 -2.23 32.37
CA GLY A 218 -15.16 -2.03 33.64
C GLY A 218 -15.86 -3.31 34.07
N ASP A 219 -17.12 -3.19 34.49
CA ASP A 219 -17.98 -4.30 34.93
C ASP A 219 -18.67 -5.06 33.77
N LYS A 220 -18.37 -4.70 32.51
CA LYS A 220 -18.99 -5.35 31.35
C LYS A 220 -18.44 -6.76 31.15
N LYS A 221 -19.31 -7.69 30.70
CA LYS A 221 -18.95 -9.09 30.46
C LYS A 221 -17.90 -9.23 29.34
N HIS A 222 -18.00 -8.42 28.28
CA HIS A 222 -17.17 -8.49 27.08
C HIS A 222 -16.54 -7.14 26.76
N LEU A 223 -15.34 -7.16 26.19
CA LEU A 223 -14.66 -6.02 25.58
C LEU A 223 -14.31 -6.41 24.14
N PHE A 224 -14.86 -5.65 23.19
CA PHE A 224 -14.53 -5.78 21.78
C PHE A 224 -13.57 -4.66 21.39
N VAL A 225 -12.52 -5.01 20.69
CA VAL A 225 -11.50 -4.06 20.22
C VAL A 225 -11.37 -4.16 18.72
N THR A 226 -11.38 -3.03 18.03
CA THR A 226 -11.05 -2.92 16.63
C THR A 226 -10.04 -1.79 16.46
N VAL A 227 -9.01 -2.03 15.65
CA VAL A 227 -7.94 -1.06 15.38
C VAL A 227 -7.77 -0.92 13.88
N SER A 228 -8.23 0.19 13.32
CA SER A 228 -7.97 0.54 11.92
C SER A 228 -8.27 2.01 11.67
N ARG A 229 -7.96 2.52 10.47
CA ARG A 229 -8.41 3.85 10.04
C ARG A 229 -9.94 3.90 9.97
N LEU A 230 -10.53 5.06 10.28
CA LEU A 230 -11.97 5.29 10.16
C LEU A 230 -12.34 5.56 8.69
N GLU A 231 -12.19 4.54 7.86
CA GLU A 231 -12.41 4.62 6.42
C GLU A 231 -13.57 3.73 5.99
N LYS A 232 -14.19 4.08 4.87
CA LYS A 232 -15.40 3.40 4.36
C LYS A 232 -15.20 1.90 4.16
N GLU A 233 -14.03 1.49 3.66
CA GLU A 233 -13.70 0.08 3.44
C GLU A 233 -13.55 -0.75 4.73
N LYS A 234 -13.41 -0.10 5.90
CA LYS A 234 -13.36 -0.77 7.21
C LYS A 234 -14.76 -1.06 7.79
N ASN A 235 -15.77 -0.44 7.20
CA ASN A 235 -17.20 -0.69 7.46
C ASN A 235 -17.56 -0.70 8.95
N TYR A 236 -17.11 0.31 9.70
CA TYR A 236 -17.41 0.44 11.13
C TYR A 236 -18.92 0.48 11.42
N GLU A 237 -19.70 1.04 10.50
CA GLU A 237 -21.15 1.11 10.64
C GLU A 237 -21.78 -0.29 10.73
N PHE A 238 -21.30 -1.23 9.90
CA PHE A 238 -21.74 -2.63 9.98
C PHE A 238 -21.39 -3.27 11.33
N ILE A 239 -20.19 -3.03 11.84
CA ILE A 239 -19.75 -3.54 13.15
C ILE A 239 -20.64 -3.01 14.26
N LEU A 240 -20.90 -1.68 14.28
CA LEU A 240 -21.73 -1.04 15.30
C LEU A 240 -23.19 -1.51 15.25
N ARG A 241 -23.77 -1.62 14.06
CA ARG A 241 -25.12 -2.17 13.86
C ARG A 241 -25.21 -3.62 14.30
N GLY A 242 -24.19 -4.44 14.00
CA GLY A 242 -24.15 -5.84 14.45
C GLY A 242 -24.11 -5.96 15.97
N ILE A 243 -23.29 -5.15 16.65
CA ILE A 243 -23.21 -5.13 18.12
C ILE A 243 -24.55 -4.67 18.74
N ALA A 244 -25.17 -3.63 18.15
CA ALA A 244 -26.47 -3.15 18.61
C ALA A 244 -27.55 -4.25 18.54
N LYS A 245 -27.61 -4.99 17.43
CA LYS A 245 -28.52 -6.10 17.21
C LYS A 245 -28.30 -7.24 18.21
N ILE A 246 -27.08 -7.65 18.46
CA ILE A 246 -26.72 -8.67 19.48
C ILE A 246 -27.23 -8.23 20.87
N LYS A 247 -27.09 -6.93 21.21
CA LYS A 247 -27.56 -6.41 22.48
C LYS A 247 -29.10 -6.43 22.61
N GLU A 248 -29.83 -6.29 21.52
CA GLU A 248 -31.30 -6.39 21.50
C GLU A 248 -31.75 -7.84 21.67
N GLU A 249 -31.10 -8.78 21.00
CA GLU A 249 -31.42 -10.22 21.07
C GLU A 249 -30.97 -10.88 22.40
N ALA A 250 -30.04 -10.26 23.14
CA ALA A 250 -29.54 -10.76 24.42
C ALA A 250 -30.30 -10.23 25.66
N LYS A 251 -31.39 -9.47 25.47
CA LYS A 251 -32.32 -9.04 26.50
C LYS A 251 -33.44 -10.04 26.65
#